data_a41ca949c4c1e66bd47d7de8c9d9e340
#
_entry.id   a41ca949c4c1e66bd47d7de8c9d9e340
#
_cell.length_a   1.000
_cell.length_b   1.000
_cell.length_c   1.000
_cell.angle_alpha   90.00
_cell.angle_beta   90.00
_cell.angle_gamma   90.00
#
_symmetry.space_group_name_H-M   'P 1'
#
loop_
_entity.id
_entity.type
_entity.pdbx_description
1 polymer ?
#
loop_
_entity_poly.entity_id
_entity_poly.type
_entity_poly.pdbx_seq_one_letter_code
_entity_poly.pdbx_strand_id
1 'polypeptide(L)'
;MLNQTILGSLLGWALACQEAQPRPDTTQKPAPFSEAEPGPGAQPDTGSKPAPNPGVPIPETPGVPGTPPSPGTPMMVNGDVMVQLFNWPFAKIKAEIPLLAAAGYGQILVSPPNLSIQSDQWWGRYQPVDYRLIAGPLGNEGDFKGMIQEAHRHGIKIIVDVVLNHTANESSTFPPEARQLNQKFGPLFTAEDYHPAFCITNYNDTYQVRNGQLCGGGGDQGLPDLNQGSARVLKVQKEFLKSLNDMGADGYRLDAVKHMEPGYFKQLLTSDLVQGRFVFGEIIADASSYDRDMSPYMNETSMAFYDFPLRATIQQAFGFGGSLGSLLDPQIVPSKKALPSDRSVAFVINHDIPNNAGFRSMILDPVDEELAYAFLMGRSEGIPFVFSDLGKAGGGGISDDRWAYAHRAAGLKAMISFHNAVRGLDMKVVHRDDCRLIFQRGNRGLVGINKCGEAFSFSINGFGRKDQTALDVLTQTRMTLTGGTIDFRIPARKAVMLLIQP
;
A
#
# COMPACT_ATOMS: atom_id res chain seq x y z
N MET A 1 -21.79 -34.82 -0.69
CA MET A 1 -20.33 -34.87 -0.65
C MET A 1 -19.80 -34.38 -1.98
N LEU A 2 -19.98 -33.09 -2.27
CA LEU A 2 -19.49 -32.42 -3.48
C LEU A 2 -19.44 -30.93 -3.14
N ASN A 3 -18.42 -30.45 -2.45
CA ASN A 3 -18.21 -29.01 -2.26
C ASN A 3 -16.86 -28.62 -1.61
N GLN A 4 -15.83 -29.47 -1.74
CA GLN A 4 -14.51 -29.12 -1.20
C GLN A 4 -13.45 -28.79 -2.27
N THR A 5 -13.79 -28.86 -3.56
CA THR A 5 -12.81 -28.72 -4.65
C THR A 5 -12.72 -27.31 -5.24
N ILE A 6 -13.63 -26.40 -4.90
CA ILE A 6 -13.70 -25.04 -5.48
C ILE A 6 -12.84 -24.04 -4.69
N LEU A 7 -12.40 -24.37 -3.48
CA LEU A 7 -11.61 -23.45 -2.64
C LEU A 7 -10.15 -23.25 -3.08
N GLY A 8 -9.65 -24.09 -3.99
CA GLY A 8 -8.24 -24.01 -4.44
C GLY A 8 -7.99 -23.03 -5.59
N SER A 9 -9.02 -22.54 -6.25
CA SER A 9 -8.89 -21.95 -7.58
C SER A 9 -8.62 -20.45 -7.64
N LEU A 10 -9.03 -19.67 -6.68
CA LEU A 10 -8.78 -18.21 -6.67
C LEU A 10 -7.42 -17.81 -6.05
N LEU A 11 -6.67 -18.79 -5.56
CA LEU A 11 -5.45 -18.60 -4.79
C LEU A 11 -4.16 -18.65 -5.62
N GLY A 12 -4.23 -19.00 -6.89
CA GLY A 12 -3.05 -19.19 -7.76
C GLY A 12 -2.44 -17.91 -8.36
N TRP A 13 -3.05 -16.78 -8.18
CA TRP A 13 -2.82 -15.58 -8.99
C TRP A 13 -1.56 -14.80 -8.69
N ALA A 14 -1.12 -14.82 -7.46
CA ALA A 14 0.06 -14.10 -7.05
C ALA A 14 1.35 -14.94 -7.16
N LEU A 15 1.24 -16.25 -7.29
CA LEU A 15 2.40 -17.15 -7.41
C LEU A 15 3.04 -17.14 -8.80
N ALA A 16 2.35 -16.69 -9.84
CA ALA A 16 2.92 -16.66 -11.19
C ALA A 16 4.07 -15.65 -11.37
N CYS A 17 4.30 -14.75 -10.42
CA CYS A 17 5.45 -13.85 -10.45
C CYS A 17 6.72 -14.45 -9.80
N GLN A 18 6.67 -15.66 -9.24
CA GLN A 18 7.80 -16.31 -8.56
C GLN A 18 8.07 -17.77 -8.94
N GLU A 19 7.48 -18.32 -9.97
CA GLU A 19 7.93 -19.61 -10.54
C GLU A 19 8.90 -19.32 -11.71
N ALA A 20 10.01 -19.95 -11.79
CA ALA A 20 10.76 -20.96 -11.06
C ALA A 20 12.18 -20.89 -11.61
N GLN A 21 13.10 -20.59 -10.80
CA GLN A 21 14.43 -21.14 -11.07
C GLN A 21 14.44 -22.52 -10.42
N PRO A 22 14.74 -23.61 -11.14
CA PRO A 22 14.92 -24.92 -10.53
C PRO A 22 16.04 -24.81 -9.50
N ARG A 23 15.79 -25.33 -8.30
CA ARG A 23 16.85 -25.45 -7.28
C ARG A 23 18.01 -26.27 -7.88
N PRO A 24 19.26 -25.79 -7.77
CA PRO A 24 20.39 -26.59 -8.18
C PRO A 24 20.46 -27.86 -7.32
N ASP A 25 20.61 -28.99 -7.97
CA ASP A 25 20.85 -30.28 -7.35
C ASP A 25 22.15 -30.22 -6.55
N THR A 26 22.07 -30.38 -5.22
CA THR A 26 23.19 -30.25 -4.29
C THR A 26 24.10 -31.50 -4.27
N THR A 27 24.10 -32.36 -5.30
CA THR A 27 24.91 -33.59 -5.33
C THR A 27 26.16 -33.55 -6.25
N GLN A 28 26.54 -32.41 -6.81
CA GLN A 28 27.78 -32.31 -7.58
C GLN A 28 28.87 -31.54 -6.81
N LYS A 29 30.00 -32.25 -6.55
CA LYS A 29 31.26 -31.71 -6.04
C LYS A 29 31.84 -30.68 -7.02
N PRO A 30 32.43 -29.55 -6.55
CA PRO A 30 33.07 -28.59 -7.42
C PRO A 30 34.39 -29.11 -7.99
N ALA A 31 34.58 -28.91 -9.29
CA ALA A 31 35.84 -29.10 -9.98
C ALA A 31 36.75 -27.86 -9.82
N PRO A 32 38.09 -28.01 -9.84
CA PRO A 32 39.00 -26.92 -9.51
C PRO A 32 39.12 -25.87 -10.62
N PHE A 33 39.28 -24.62 -10.22
CA PHE A 33 39.56 -23.48 -11.09
C PHE A 33 40.90 -23.63 -11.79
N SER A 34 40.96 -23.38 -13.09
CA SER A 34 42.19 -23.13 -13.85
C SER A 34 42.35 -21.62 -14.06
N GLU A 35 43.52 -21.12 -13.69
CA GLU A 35 43.95 -19.76 -13.93
C GLU A 35 44.18 -19.52 -15.43
N ALA A 36 43.71 -18.37 -15.93
CA ALA A 36 44.08 -17.85 -17.24
C ALA A 36 44.82 -16.51 -17.07
N GLU A 37 46.02 -16.46 -17.61
CA GLU A 37 46.95 -15.31 -17.56
C GLU A 37 46.46 -14.09 -18.37
N PRO A 38 46.92 -12.86 -18.02
CA PRO A 38 46.56 -11.64 -18.70
C PRO A 38 47.47 -11.30 -19.88
N GLY A 39 46.89 -10.88 -20.99
CA GLY A 39 47.61 -10.31 -22.14
C GLY A 39 47.86 -8.81 -22.01
N PRO A 40 48.86 -8.25 -22.71
CA PRO A 40 49.51 -6.98 -22.34
C PRO A 40 48.92 -5.70 -22.96
N GLY A 41 48.90 -4.66 -22.17
CA GLY A 41 49.31 -3.29 -22.37
C GLY A 41 48.66 -2.38 -23.41
N ALA A 42 48.02 -1.30 -22.92
CA ALA A 42 48.04 0.02 -23.54
C ALA A 42 48.16 1.09 -22.47
N GLN A 43 49.14 1.99 -22.59
CA GLN A 43 49.41 3.10 -21.67
C GLN A 43 48.40 4.23 -21.81
N PRO A 44 48.14 5.02 -20.75
CA PRO A 44 47.26 6.19 -20.83
C PRO A 44 48.02 7.47 -21.25
N ASP A 45 47.35 8.26 -22.04
CA ASP A 45 47.77 9.59 -22.48
C ASP A 45 47.52 10.61 -21.37
N THR A 46 48.54 11.42 -21.09
CA THR A 46 48.55 12.47 -20.07
C THR A 46 48.09 13.80 -20.68
N GLY A 47 46.86 14.20 -20.45
CA GLY A 47 46.30 15.50 -20.78
C GLY A 47 46.06 16.38 -19.55
N SER A 48 46.80 17.47 -19.46
CA SER A 48 46.88 18.48 -18.42
C SER A 48 45.56 19.20 -18.10
N LYS A 49 45.29 19.35 -16.76
CA LYS A 49 44.26 20.25 -16.22
C LYS A 49 44.62 21.72 -16.37
N PRO A 50 43.68 22.61 -16.71
CA PRO A 50 43.81 24.04 -16.42
C PRO A 50 43.27 24.40 -15.04
N ALA A 51 43.89 25.37 -14.39
CA ALA A 51 43.59 25.91 -13.07
C ALA A 51 42.30 26.76 -13.05
N PRO A 52 41.66 26.93 -11.89
CA PRO A 52 40.43 27.68 -11.76
C PRO A 52 40.67 29.21 -11.73
N ASN A 53 39.80 29.95 -12.42
CA ASN A 53 39.77 31.41 -12.43
C ASN A 53 38.87 31.92 -11.29
N PRO A 54 39.23 33.01 -10.58
CA PRO A 54 38.45 33.49 -9.44
C PRO A 54 37.35 34.47 -9.86
N GLY A 55 36.15 34.25 -9.29
CA GLY A 55 35.24 35.29 -8.87
C GLY A 55 34.50 36.12 -9.89
N VAL A 56 33.26 35.71 -10.22
CA VAL A 56 32.18 36.61 -10.64
C VAL A 56 31.00 36.33 -9.75
N PRO A 57 30.33 37.33 -9.10
CA PRO A 57 29.12 37.08 -8.29
C PRO A 57 27.96 36.71 -9.21
N ILE A 58 27.29 35.61 -8.87
CA ILE A 58 26.04 35.20 -9.51
C ILE A 58 24.91 36.09 -8.98
N PRO A 59 24.13 36.77 -9.85
CA PRO A 59 22.94 37.51 -9.44
C PRO A 59 21.88 36.51 -8.85
N GLU A 60 21.33 36.83 -7.71
CA GLU A 60 20.17 36.14 -7.17
C GLU A 60 19.00 36.24 -8.15
N THR A 61 18.57 35.11 -8.68
CA THR A 61 17.36 35.02 -9.49
C THR A 61 16.15 35.16 -8.55
N PRO A 62 15.21 36.08 -8.81
CA PRO A 62 13.96 36.16 -8.03
C PRO A 62 13.22 34.82 -8.13
N GLY A 63 12.77 34.31 -6.99
CA GLY A 63 12.01 33.07 -6.92
C GLY A 63 10.83 33.09 -7.87
N VAL A 64 10.81 32.13 -8.77
CA VAL A 64 9.64 31.86 -9.64
C VAL A 64 8.48 31.47 -8.71
N PRO A 65 7.33 32.17 -8.76
CA PRO A 65 6.14 31.72 -8.06
C PRO A 65 5.82 30.29 -8.50
N GLY A 66 5.64 29.39 -7.54
CA GLY A 66 5.35 27.98 -7.83
C GLY A 66 4.19 27.89 -8.82
N THR A 67 4.39 27.13 -9.87
CA THR A 67 3.36 26.81 -10.87
C THR A 67 2.16 26.23 -10.12
N PRO A 68 0.94 26.76 -10.28
CA PRO A 68 -0.24 26.15 -9.66
C PRO A 68 -0.35 24.70 -10.17
N PRO A 69 -0.75 23.73 -9.30
CA PRO A 69 -0.91 22.35 -9.71
C PRO A 69 -1.86 22.28 -10.90
N SER A 70 -1.53 21.43 -11.86
CA SER A 70 -2.35 21.20 -13.06
C SER A 70 -3.78 20.85 -12.64
N PRO A 71 -4.80 21.43 -13.30
CA PRO A 71 -6.20 21.08 -12.99
C PRO A 71 -6.41 19.57 -13.13
N GLY A 72 -6.90 18.92 -12.09
CA GLY A 72 -7.19 17.49 -12.07
C GLY A 72 -6.22 16.61 -11.28
N THR A 73 -5.16 17.17 -10.65
CA THR A 73 -4.32 16.39 -9.75
C THR A 73 -5.09 16.06 -8.46
N PRO A 74 -5.24 14.76 -8.10
CA PRO A 74 -5.86 14.39 -6.84
C PRO A 74 -5.13 15.04 -5.67
N MET A 75 -5.87 15.61 -4.72
CA MET A 75 -5.26 16.19 -3.53
C MET A 75 -4.69 15.09 -2.65
N MET A 76 -3.36 14.99 -2.59
CA MET A 76 -2.66 14.11 -1.66
C MET A 76 -2.82 14.64 -0.24
N VAL A 77 -3.44 13.87 0.62
CA VAL A 77 -3.51 14.17 2.04
C VAL A 77 -2.30 13.52 2.72
N ASN A 78 -1.14 14.17 2.63
CA ASN A 78 0.06 13.68 3.29
C ASN A 78 -0.12 13.64 4.81
N GLY A 79 0.18 12.49 5.40
CA GLY A 79 0.32 12.33 6.84
C GLY A 79 -0.95 11.97 7.62
N ASP A 80 -2.06 11.67 6.97
CA ASP A 80 -3.23 11.10 7.62
C ASP A 80 -3.17 9.57 7.54
N VAL A 81 -3.10 8.91 8.69
CA VAL A 81 -3.05 7.45 8.76
C VAL A 81 -4.35 6.86 8.23
N MET A 82 -4.24 5.95 7.29
CA MET A 82 -5.37 5.24 6.70
C MET A 82 -5.58 3.89 7.40
N VAL A 83 -6.83 3.53 7.70
CA VAL A 83 -7.20 2.18 8.13
C VAL A 83 -8.10 1.52 7.10
N GLN A 84 -7.80 0.29 6.72
CA GLN A 84 -8.72 -0.57 5.99
C GLN A 84 -9.58 -1.35 6.98
N LEU A 85 -10.89 -1.13 6.93
CA LEU A 85 -11.88 -1.94 7.65
C LEU A 85 -12.45 -2.97 6.68
N PHE A 86 -11.69 -4.06 6.51
CA PHE A 86 -11.93 -5.04 5.45
C PHE A 86 -13.20 -5.87 5.69
N ASN A 87 -14.12 -5.84 4.72
CA ASN A 87 -15.41 -6.52 4.76
C ASN A 87 -16.28 -6.19 5.99
N TRP A 88 -16.11 -4.99 6.54
CA TRP A 88 -16.97 -4.52 7.61
C TRP A 88 -18.29 -3.99 7.08
N PRO A 89 -19.45 -4.36 7.66
CA PRO A 89 -20.73 -3.71 7.36
C PRO A 89 -20.68 -2.21 7.64
N PHE A 90 -21.29 -1.39 6.78
CA PHE A 90 -21.26 0.08 6.87
C PHE A 90 -21.82 0.60 8.20
N ALA A 91 -22.87 -0.02 8.71
CA ALA A 91 -23.43 0.32 10.04
C ALA A 91 -22.41 0.04 11.18
N LYS A 92 -21.59 -0.99 11.05
CA LYS A 92 -20.56 -1.31 12.03
C LYS A 92 -19.38 -0.35 11.93
N ILE A 93 -18.97 0.03 10.70
CA ILE A 93 -17.97 1.09 10.49
C ILE A 93 -18.46 2.40 11.11
N LYS A 94 -19.71 2.78 10.85
CA LYS A 94 -20.33 3.99 11.42
C LYS A 94 -20.21 4.03 12.95
N ALA A 95 -20.45 2.91 13.61
CA ALA A 95 -20.33 2.82 15.08
C ALA A 95 -18.87 2.90 15.57
N GLU A 96 -17.90 2.53 14.74
CA GLU A 96 -16.47 2.56 15.07
C GLU A 96 -15.80 3.92 14.86
N ILE A 97 -16.37 4.79 14.04
CA ILE A 97 -15.79 6.08 13.66
C ILE A 97 -15.35 6.94 14.85
N PRO A 98 -16.14 7.11 15.94
CA PRO A 98 -15.70 7.90 17.09
C PRO A 98 -14.39 7.36 17.73
N LEU A 99 -14.23 6.03 17.77
CA LEU A 99 -13.01 5.40 18.32
C LEU A 99 -11.82 5.60 17.38
N LEU A 100 -12.03 5.54 16.08
CA LEU A 100 -10.98 5.80 15.08
C LEU A 100 -10.52 7.25 15.13
N ALA A 101 -11.45 8.20 15.22
CA ALA A 101 -11.13 9.62 15.37
C ALA A 101 -10.31 9.88 16.64
N ALA A 102 -10.74 9.31 17.78
CA ALA A 102 -10.01 9.41 19.04
C ALA A 102 -8.62 8.76 19.00
N ALA A 103 -8.42 7.73 18.17
CA ALA A 103 -7.13 7.09 17.93
C ALA A 103 -6.23 7.87 16.96
N GLY A 104 -6.77 8.90 16.27
CA GLY A 104 -6.01 9.76 15.35
C GLY A 104 -5.94 9.27 13.90
N TYR A 105 -6.80 8.34 13.50
CA TYR A 105 -6.95 7.98 12.09
C TYR A 105 -7.60 9.12 11.30
N GLY A 106 -7.09 9.40 10.10
CA GLY A 106 -7.63 10.43 9.22
C GLY A 106 -8.41 9.90 8.03
N GLN A 107 -8.25 8.62 7.70
CA GLN A 107 -8.88 8.00 6.54
C GLN A 107 -9.33 6.57 6.82
N ILE A 108 -10.45 6.16 6.23
CA ILE A 108 -10.94 4.77 6.26
C ILE A 108 -11.09 4.28 4.82
N LEU A 109 -10.41 3.18 4.48
CA LEU A 109 -10.66 2.42 3.26
C LEU A 109 -11.76 1.39 3.54
N VAL A 110 -12.83 1.46 2.76
CA VAL A 110 -13.97 0.54 2.82
C VAL A 110 -13.99 -0.39 1.62
N SER A 111 -14.41 -1.65 1.81
CA SER A 111 -14.54 -2.63 0.74
C SER A 111 -15.58 -2.22 -0.31
N PRO A 112 -15.52 -2.79 -1.54
CA PRO A 112 -16.40 -2.40 -2.65
C PRO A 112 -17.89 -2.41 -2.25
N PRO A 113 -18.60 -1.29 -2.43
CA PRO A 113 -19.97 -1.13 -1.95
C PRO A 113 -21.03 -1.57 -2.96
N ASN A 114 -20.67 -1.69 -4.24
CA ASN A 114 -21.60 -2.02 -5.32
C ASN A 114 -22.14 -3.43 -5.22
N LEU A 115 -23.24 -3.69 -5.94
CA LEU A 115 -23.84 -5.01 -5.99
C LEU A 115 -22.82 -6.03 -6.53
N SER A 116 -22.54 -7.04 -5.73
CA SER A 116 -21.60 -8.14 -6.00
C SER A 116 -22.30 -9.48 -5.81
N ILE A 117 -21.60 -10.58 -6.10
CA ILE A 117 -22.15 -11.92 -5.89
C ILE A 117 -22.58 -12.14 -4.44
N GLN A 118 -23.54 -13.04 -4.23
CA GLN A 118 -23.94 -13.50 -2.91
C GLN A 118 -22.95 -14.54 -2.43
N SER A 119 -21.96 -14.10 -1.67
CA SER A 119 -20.92 -14.95 -1.12
C SER A 119 -20.44 -14.43 0.24
N ASP A 120 -20.24 -15.34 1.20
CA ASP A 120 -19.62 -15.07 2.49
C ASP A 120 -18.09 -15.13 2.41
N GLN A 121 -17.53 -15.47 1.26
CA GLN A 121 -16.09 -15.52 1.07
C GLN A 121 -15.51 -14.10 1.05
N TRP A 122 -14.28 -13.96 1.52
CA TRP A 122 -13.59 -12.68 1.61
C TRP A 122 -13.51 -11.94 0.26
N TRP A 123 -13.34 -12.68 -0.84
CA TRP A 123 -13.23 -12.18 -2.21
C TRP A 123 -14.59 -11.86 -2.86
N GLY A 124 -15.72 -12.20 -2.25
CA GLY A 124 -17.04 -12.03 -2.86
C GLY A 124 -17.35 -10.57 -3.25
N ARG A 125 -16.76 -9.60 -2.53
CA ARG A 125 -16.91 -8.16 -2.86
C ARG A 125 -16.12 -7.74 -4.10
N TYR A 126 -15.11 -8.52 -4.50
CA TYR A 126 -14.31 -8.29 -5.69
C TYR A 126 -14.89 -8.98 -6.94
N GLN A 127 -16.13 -9.43 -6.89
CA GLN A 127 -16.89 -9.91 -8.04
C GLN A 127 -18.13 -9.03 -8.28
N PRO A 128 -17.95 -7.86 -8.92
CA PRO A 128 -19.02 -6.91 -9.17
C PRO A 128 -20.04 -7.49 -10.16
N VAL A 129 -21.34 -7.33 -9.84
CA VAL A 129 -22.46 -7.72 -10.68
C VAL A 129 -23.10 -6.51 -11.33
N ASP A 130 -23.26 -5.42 -10.57
CA ASP A 130 -23.85 -4.19 -11.07
C ASP A 130 -23.36 -2.96 -10.29
N TYR A 131 -23.03 -1.90 -10.99
CA TYR A 131 -22.56 -0.64 -10.38
C TYR A 131 -23.68 0.34 -10.06
N ARG A 132 -24.91 0.09 -10.55
CA ARG A 132 -26.06 1.00 -10.38
C ARG A 132 -26.72 0.91 -9.00
N LEU A 133 -26.30 -0.04 -8.16
CA LEU A 133 -26.90 -0.27 -6.85
C LEU A 133 -25.84 -0.55 -5.80
N ILE A 134 -25.96 0.13 -4.67
CA ILE A 134 -25.24 -0.20 -3.44
C ILE A 134 -26.16 -1.07 -2.58
N ALA A 135 -25.88 -2.37 -2.57
CA ALA A 135 -26.61 -3.36 -1.79
C ALA A 135 -25.76 -4.62 -1.61
N GLY A 136 -25.92 -5.30 -0.50
CA GLY A 136 -25.26 -6.57 -0.25
C GLY A 136 -24.93 -6.79 1.24
N PRO A 137 -24.01 -7.71 1.54
CA PRO A 137 -23.64 -8.05 2.92
C PRO A 137 -23.08 -6.91 3.74
N LEU A 138 -22.54 -5.86 3.09
CA LEU A 138 -21.98 -4.69 3.79
C LEU A 138 -23.05 -3.66 4.18
N GLY A 139 -24.23 -3.73 3.59
CA GLY A 139 -25.34 -2.80 3.79
C GLY A 139 -25.90 -2.25 2.49
N ASN A 140 -26.78 -1.28 2.60
CA ASN A 140 -27.42 -0.60 1.49
C ASN A 140 -26.91 0.84 1.33
N GLU A 141 -27.44 1.55 0.34
CA GLU A 141 -27.05 2.95 0.06
C GLU A 141 -27.29 3.89 1.25
N GLY A 142 -28.37 3.68 2.01
CA GLY A 142 -28.66 4.47 3.23
C GLY A 142 -27.60 4.26 4.31
N ASP A 143 -27.21 3.01 4.53
CA ASP A 143 -26.13 2.66 5.48
C ASP A 143 -24.80 3.27 5.04
N PHE A 144 -24.49 3.18 3.74
CA PHE A 144 -23.25 3.73 3.16
C PHE A 144 -23.19 5.26 3.31
N LYS A 145 -24.25 5.97 2.92
CA LYS A 145 -24.36 7.43 3.12
C LYS A 145 -24.27 7.82 4.61
N GLY A 146 -24.96 7.06 5.47
CA GLY A 146 -24.96 7.33 6.91
C GLY A 146 -23.58 7.12 7.54
N MET A 147 -22.79 6.19 7.04
CA MET A 147 -21.39 5.99 7.44
C MET A 147 -20.52 7.17 7.00
N ILE A 148 -20.61 7.61 5.74
CA ILE A 148 -19.84 8.76 5.23
C ILE A 148 -20.15 10.03 6.02
N GLN A 149 -21.42 10.31 6.27
CA GLN A 149 -21.83 11.47 7.06
C GLN A 149 -21.26 11.44 8.47
N GLU A 150 -21.22 10.26 9.11
CA GLU A 150 -20.60 10.12 10.42
C GLU A 150 -19.09 10.37 10.36
N ALA A 151 -18.39 9.81 9.37
CA ALA A 151 -16.96 10.03 9.17
C ALA A 151 -16.63 11.53 9.02
N HIS A 152 -17.39 12.24 8.19
CA HIS A 152 -17.20 13.67 7.99
C HIS A 152 -17.44 14.49 9.26
N ARG A 153 -18.43 14.12 10.11
CA ARG A 153 -18.62 14.78 11.42
C ARG A 153 -17.41 14.65 12.33
N HIS A 154 -16.63 13.60 12.16
CA HIS A 154 -15.41 13.34 12.93
C HIS A 154 -14.12 13.74 12.21
N GLY A 155 -14.21 14.40 11.04
CA GLY A 155 -13.05 14.82 10.25
C GLY A 155 -12.30 13.68 9.58
N ILE A 156 -12.92 12.50 9.45
CA ILE A 156 -12.37 11.32 8.80
C ILE A 156 -12.86 11.26 7.36
N LYS A 157 -11.97 10.91 6.43
CA LYS A 157 -12.26 10.72 5.02
C LYS A 157 -12.59 9.27 4.72
N ILE A 158 -13.52 9.05 3.79
CA ILE A 158 -13.88 7.73 3.30
C ILE A 158 -13.28 7.52 1.92
N ILE A 159 -12.39 6.54 1.82
CA ILE A 159 -11.81 6.04 0.58
C ILE A 159 -12.54 4.76 0.21
N VAL A 160 -13.03 4.69 -1.01
CA VAL A 160 -13.85 3.56 -1.47
C VAL A 160 -13.02 2.64 -2.35
N ASP A 161 -13.04 1.35 -2.05
CA ASP A 161 -12.46 0.35 -2.92
C ASP A 161 -13.36 0.12 -4.14
N VAL A 162 -12.80 0.16 -5.34
CA VAL A 162 -13.53 0.06 -6.61
C VAL A 162 -12.89 -0.95 -7.55
N VAL A 163 -13.68 -1.92 -8.01
CA VAL A 163 -13.27 -2.96 -8.94
C VAL A 163 -13.77 -2.58 -10.33
N LEU A 164 -12.86 -2.24 -11.23
CA LEU A 164 -13.19 -1.74 -12.58
C LEU A 164 -12.62 -2.61 -13.70
N ASN A 165 -11.72 -3.55 -13.39
CA ASN A 165 -11.10 -4.40 -14.38
C ASN A 165 -12.05 -5.46 -14.95
N HIS A 166 -12.89 -6.05 -14.10
CA HIS A 166 -13.66 -7.25 -14.42
C HIS A 166 -15.03 -7.25 -13.76
N THR A 167 -15.86 -8.22 -14.16
CA THR A 167 -17.15 -8.52 -13.52
C THR A 167 -17.16 -9.95 -12.97
N ALA A 168 -18.20 -10.28 -12.21
CA ALA A 168 -18.45 -11.64 -11.76
C ALA A 168 -18.74 -12.56 -12.95
N ASN A 169 -18.30 -13.82 -12.87
CA ASN A 169 -18.47 -14.81 -13.94
C ASN A 169 -19.65 -15.77 -13.75
N GLU A 170 -20.12 -15.96 -12.52
CA GLU A 170 -21.06 -17.01 -12.18
C GLU A 170 -22.47 -16.44 -11.92
N SER A 171 -23.33 -16.51 -12.94
CA SER A 171 -24.68 -15.97 -12.86
C SER A 171 -25.58 -16.64 -11.81
N SER A 172 -25.26 -17.87 -11.39
CA SER A 172 -26.00 -18.59 -10.33
C SER A 172 -25.87 -17.93 -8.95
N THR A 173 -24.80 -17.16 -8.74
CA THR A 173 -24.54 -16.42 -7.50
C THR A 173 -24.99 -14.95 -7.55
N PHE A 174 -25.62 -14.54 -8.66
CA PHE A 174 -26.11 -13.18 -8.81
C PHE A 174 -27.33 -12.93 -7.92
N PRO A 175 -27.35 -11.82 -7.19
CA PRO A 175 -28.49 -11.47 -6.36
C PRO A 175 -29.73 -11.14 -7.22
N PRO A 176 -30.96 -11.33 -6.69
CA PRO A 176 -32.21 -11.06 -7.43
C PRO A 176 -32.32 -9.64 -7.98
N GLU A 177 -31.72 -8.68 -7.29
CA GLU A 177 -31.66 -7.26 -7.66
C GLU A 177 -31.00 -7.05 -9.03
N ALA A 178 -29.99 -7.83 -9.39
CA ALA A 178 -29.34 -7.77 -10.69
C ALA A 178 -30.34 -8.06 -11.83
N ARG A 179 -31.20 -9.06 -11.64
CA ARG A 179 -32.27 -9.38 -12.63
C ARG A 179 -33.26 -8.25 -12.73
N GLN A 180 -33.69 -7.67 -11.63
CA GLN A 180 -34.63 -6.54 -11.60
C GLN A 180 -34.05 -5.32 -12.31
N LEU A 181 -32.75 -4.99 -12.06
CA LEU A 181 -32.08 -3.92 -12.77
C LEU A 181 -32.02 -4.14 -14.28
N ASN A 182 -31.65 -5.37 -14.68
CA ASN A 182 -31.57 -5.72 -16.09
C ASN A 182 -32.96 -5.69 -16.81
N GLN A 183 -34.04 -6.09 -16.14
CA GLN A 183 -35.40 -5.97 -16.65
C GLN A 183 -35.80 -4.51 -16.81
N LYS A 184 -35.42 -3.64 -15.89
CA LYS A 184 -35.83 -2.23 -15.89
C LYS A 184 -34.98 -1.35 -16.80
N PHE A 185 -33.68 -1.58 -16.87
CA PHE A 185 -32.70 -0.67 -17.49
C PHE A 185 -31.89 -1.33 -18.62
N GLY A 186 -32.09 -2.62 -18.89
CA GLY A 186 -31.24 -3.42 -19.75
C GLY A 186 -29.94 -3.88 -19.05
N PRO A 187 -29.15 -4.76 -19.71
CA PRO A 187 -27.87 -5.23 -19.19
C PRO A 187 -26.87 -4.07 -19.04
N LEU A 188 -26.07 -4.10 -18.00
CA LEU A 188 -25.05 -3.08 -17.75
C LEU A 188 -23.99 -3.10 -18.85
N PHE A 189 -23.52 -4.30 -19.19
CA PHE A 189 -22.55 -4.57 -20.25
C PHE A 189 -23.10 -5.61 -21.22
N THR A 190 -22.61 -5.61 -22.47
CA THR A 190 -22.88 -6.60 -23.51
C THR A 190 -21.62 -7.37 -23.86
N ALA A 191 -21.70 -8.42 -24.64
CA ALA A 191 -20.53 -9.22 -25.03
C ALA A 191 -19.41 -8.39 -25.70
N GLU A 192 -19.76 -7.30 -26.37
CA GLU A 192 -18.81 -6.40 -27.03
C GLU A 192 -18.00 -5.54 -26.05
N ASP A 193 -18.46 -5.45 -24.80
CA ASP A 193 -17.81 -4.69 -23.73
C ASP A 193 -16.73 -5.48 -22.98
N TYR A 194 -16.47 -6.72 -23.40
CA TYR A 194 -15.48 -7.60 -22.80
C TYR A 194 -14.37 -7.94 -23.81
N HIS A 195 -13.17 -8.20 -23.29
CA HIS A 195 -12.12 -8.81 -24.08
C HIS A 195 -12.44 -10.29 -24.39
N PRO A 196 -11.82 -10.89 -25.42
CA PRO A 196 -11.95 -12.33 -25.66
C PRO A 196 -11.57 -13.15 -24.44
N ALA A 197 -12.37 -14.19 -24.14
CA ALA A 197 -12.17 -15.01 -22.96
C ALA A 197 -10.93 -15.89 -23.08
N PHE A 198 -9.90 -15.62 -22.31
CA PHE A 198 -8.74 -16.48 -22.08
C PHE A 198 -8.11 -16.18 -20.71
N CYS A 199 -7.59 -17.21 -20.07
CA CYS A 199 -6.91 -17.04 -18.78
C CYS A 199 -5.49 -16.48 -18.95
N ILE A 200 -5.08 -15.57 -18.06
CA ILE A 200 -3.69 -15.15 -17.97
C ILE A 200 -2.84 -16.36 -17.53
N THR A 201 -1.89 -16.76 -18.36
CA THR A 201 -0.95 -17.86 -18.08
C THR A 201 0.49 -17.38 -17.91
N ASN A 202 0.77 -16.15 -18.35
CA ASN A 202 2.09 -15.54 -18.22
C ASN A 202 1.97 -14.07 -17.76
N TYR A 203 2.24 -13.82 -16.49
CA TYR A 203 2.21 -12.48 -15.90
C TYR A 203 3.38 -11.57 -16.32
N ASN A 204 4.34 -12.07 -17.10
CA ASN A 204 5.37 -11.25 -17.75
C ASN A 204 4.95 -10.77 -19.14
N ASP A 205 3.85 -11.30 -19.67
CA ASP A 205 3.27 -10.88 -20.95
C ASP A 205 2.23 -9.78 -20.69
N THR A 206 2.60 -8.54 -20.99
CA THR A 206 1.76 -7.35 -20.77
C THR A 206 0.42 -7.44 -21.52
N TYR A 207 0.39 -8.06 -22.71
CA TYR A 207 -0.86 -8.26 -23.44
C TYR A 207 -1.81 -9.19 -22.70
N GLN A 208 -1.33 -10.34 -22.23
CA GLN A 208 -2.15 -11.25 -21.45
C GLN A 208 -2.64 -10.60 -20.15
N VAL A 209 -1.77 -9.86 -19.47
CA VAL A 209 -2.09 -9.19 -18.21
C VAL A 209 -3.21 -8.16 -18.39
N ARG A 210 -3.26 -7.45 -19.52
CA ARG A 210 -4.22 -6.36 -19.75
C ARG A 210 -5.49 -6.75 -20.50
N ASN A 211 -5.53 -7.96 -21.05
CA ASN A 211 -6.67 -8.41 -21.87
C ASN A 211 -7.16 -9.80 -21.50
N GLY A 212 -6.51 -10.46 -20.55
CA GLY A 212 -6.86 -11.82 -20.13
C GLY A 212 -7.64 -11.83 -18.82
N GLN A 213 -8.41 -12.88 -18.69
CA GLN A 213 -9.21 -13.10 -17.49
C GLN A 213 -8.36 -13.55 -16.32
N LEU A 214 -8.74 -13.06 -15.18
CA LEU A 214 -8.20 -13.49 -13.91
C LEU A 214 -8.82 -14.87 -13.57
N CYS A 215 -8.06 -15.98 -13.72
CA CYS A 215 -8.52 -17.36 -13.49
C CYS A 215 -7.84 -17.99 -12.28
N GLY A 216 -8.59 -18.71 -11.47
CA GLY A 216 -8.11 -19.35 -10.26
C GLY A 216 -7.45 -20.71 -10.45
N GLY A 217 -7.31 -21.21 -11.65
CA GLY A 217 -6.82 -22.56 -11.93
C GLY A 217 -7.90 -23.64 -11.76
N GLY A 218 -7.55 -24.91 -12.04
CA GLY A 218 -8.47 -26.04 -11.85
C GLY A 218 -9.72 -26.08 -12.75
N GLY A 219 -9.70 -25.38 -13.88
CA GLY A 219 -10.85 -25.30 -14.79
C GLY A 219 -11.80 -24.13 -14.52
N ASP A 220 -11.41 -23.19 -13.65
CA ASP A 220 -12.09 -21.91 -13.48
C ASP A 220 -12.08 -21.12 -14.81
N GLN A 221 -13.23 -20.60 -15.18
CA GLN A 221 -13.37 -19.82 -16.41
C GLN A 221 -12.82 -18.40 -16.29
N GLY A 222 -12.44 -17.99 -15.09
CA GLY A 222 -11.96 -16.64 -14.81
C GLY A 222 -13.04 -15.57 -14.71
N LEU A 223 -12.61 -14.38 -14.31
CA LEU A 223 -13.47 -13.21 -14.20
C LEU A 223 -13.51 -12.49 -15.56
N PRO A 224 -14.70 -12.28 -16.16
CA PRO A 224 -14.82 -11.61 -17.45
C PRO A 224 -14.16 -10.23 -17.44
N ASP A 225 -13.14 -10.05 -18.26
CA ASP A 225 -12.32 -8.88 -18.35
C ASP A 225 -12.97 -7.80 -19.19
N LEU A 226 -13.13 -6.59 -18.64
CA LEU A 226 -13.81 -5.48 -19.33
C LEU A 226 -12.88 -4.83 -20.35
N ASN A 227 -13.39 -4.61 -21.56
CA ASN A 227 -12.66 -3.91 -22.60
C ASN A 227 -12.66 -2.39 -22.35
N GLN A 228 -11.53 -1.86 -21.87
CA GLN A 228 -11.34 -0.44 -21.61
C GLN A 228 -11.39 0.42 -22.90
N GLY A 229 -11.34 -0.18 -24.08
CA GLY A 229 -11.60 0.49 -25.35
C GLY A 229 -13.08 0.75 -25.62
N SER A 230 -13.99 0.11 -24.87
CA SER A 230 -15.42 0.33 -25.01
C SER A 230 -15.86 1.68 -24.43
N ALA A 231 -16.54 2.48 -25.25
CA ALA A 231 -17.14 3.73 -24.78
C ALA A 231 -18.22 3.51 -23.71
N ARG A 232 -18.92 2.35 -23.75
CA ARG A 232 -19.91 1.95 -22.73
C ARG A 232 -19.21 1.67 -21.40
N VAL A 233 -18.12 0.91 -21.39
CA VAL A 233 -17.35 0.62 -20.17
C VAL A 233 -16.89 1.92 -19.52
N LEU A 234 -16.25 2.80 -20.28
CA LEU A 234 -15.82 4.11 -19.78
C LEU A 234 -16.98 4.94 -19.20
N LYS A 235 -18.10 5.00 -19.91
CA LYS A 235 -19.29 5.73 -19.47
C LYS A 235 -19.83 5.19 -18.15
N VAL A 236 -20.06 3.88 -18.08
CA VAL A 236 -20.60 3.22 -16.88
C VAL A 236 -19.71 3.42 -15.68
N GLN A 237 -18.40 3.30 -15.85
CA GLN A 237 -17.45 3.48 -14.75
C GLN A 237 -17.36 4.93 -14.28
N LYS A 238 -17.44 5.91 -15.19
CA LYS A 238 -17.56 7.33 -14.81
C LYS A 238 -18.85 7.62 -14.05
N GLU A 239 -19.97 7.07 -14.49
CA GLU A 239 -21.26 7.21 -13.80
C GLU A 239 -21.22 6.59 -12.40
N PHE A 240 -20.54 5.46 -12.23
CA PHE A 240 -20.33 4.84 -10.93
C PHE A 240 -19.48 5.73 -10.01
N LEU A 241 -18.30 6.17 -10.47
CA LEU A 241 -17.46 7.07 -9.69
C LEU A 241 -18.20 8.37 -9.32
N LYS A 242 -18.97 8.92 -10.27
CA LYS A 242 -19.81 10.10 -10.00
C LYS A 242 -20.85 9.80 -8.92
N SER A 243 -21.50 8.66 -8.96
CA SER A 243 -22.49 8.29 -7.94
C SER A 243 -21.88 8.19 -6.55
N LEU A 244 -20.67 7.64 -6.43
CA LEU A 244 -19.90 7.61 -5.17
C LEU A 244 -19.54 9.02 -4.69
N ASN A 245 -19.16 9.91 -5.61
CA ASN A 245 -18.91 11.33 -5.30
C ASN A 245 -20.18 12.03 -4.77
N ASP A 246 -21.31 11.79 -5.41
CA ASP A 246 -22.60 12.37 -5.02
C ASP A 246 -23.05 11.87 -3.62
N MET A 247 -22.58 10.68 -3.22
CA MET A 247 -22.79 10.12 -1.88
C MET A 247 -21.76 10.63 -0.84
N GLY A 248 -20.70 11.32 -1.27
CA GLY A 248 -19.72 11.96 -0.39
C GLY A 248 -18.39 11.21 -0.28
N ALA A 249 -18.06 10.27 -1.15
CA ALA A 249 -16.74 9.61 -1.14
C ALA A 249 -15.60 10.63 -1.31
N ASP A 250 -14.54 10.50 -0.50
CA ASP A 250 -13.38 11.40 -0.49
C ASP A 250 -12.23 10.88 -1.38
N GLY A 251 -12.36 9.69 -1.92
CA GLY A 251 -11.35 9.11 -2.78
C GLY A 251 -11.61 7.65 -3.11
N TYR A 252 -10.66 7.05 -3.84
CA TYR A 252 -10.79 5.70 -4.34
C TYR A 252 -9.49 4.90 -4.18
N ARG A 253 -9.63 3.63 -3.87
CA ARG A 253 -8.62 2.62 -4.14
C ARG A 253 -9.07 1.86 -5.39
N LEU A 254 -8.29 1.88 -6.44
CA LEU A 254 -8.57 1.17 -7.67
C LEU A 254 -7.95 -0.23 -7.61
N ASP A 255 -8.81 -1.25 -7.70
CA ASP A 255 -8.41 -2.65 -7.71
C ASP A 255 -7.75 -3.03 -9.04
N ALA A 256 -6.79 -3.97 -9.00
CA ALA A 256 -6.22 -4.63 -10.18
C ALA A 256 -5.74 -3.66 -11.30
N VAL A 257 -5.16 -2.51 -10.94
CA VAL A 257 -4.79 -1.44 -11.89
C VAL A 257 -3.87 -1.94 -13.01
N LYS A 258 -2.94 -2.85 -12.72
CA LYS A 258 -2.01 -3.37 -13.76
C LYS A 258 -2.69 -4.17 -14.87
N HIS A 259 -3.94 -4.56 -14.66
CA HIS A 259 -4.75 -5.32 -15.63
C HIS A 259 -5.54 -4.42 -16.59
N MET A 260 -5.43 -3.10 -16.45
CA MET A 260 -6.03 -2.10 -17.34
C MET A 260 -4.94 -1.28 -18.03
N GLU A 261 -5.21 -0.77 -19.23
CA GLU A 261 -4.24 0.06 -19.94
C GLU A 261 -3.91 1.36 -19.18
N PRO A 262 -2.63 1.75 -19.03
CA PRO A 262 -2.25 2.98 -18.30
C PRO A 262 -2.95 4.24 -18.83
N GLY A 263 -3.08 4.35 -20.16
CA GLY A 263 -3.73 5.49 -20.82
C GLY A 263 -5.22 5.58 -20.56
N TYR A 264 -5.88 4.50 -20.16
CA TYR A 264 -7.28 4.48 -19.79
C TYR A 264 -7.59 5.39 -18.61
N PHE A 265 -6.70 5.42 -17.62
CA PHE A 265 -6.90 6.23 -16.41
C PHE A 265 -6.94 7.73 -16.69
N LYS A 266 -6.29 8.23 -17.74
CA LYS A 266 -6.43 9.63 -18.17
C LYS A 266 -7.85 9.96 -18.63
N GLN A 267 -8.50 9.00 -19.25
CA GLN A 267 -9.88 9.15 -19.71
C GLN A 267 -10.88 8.99 -18.58
N LEU A 268 -10.62 8.07 -17.65
CA LEU A 268 -11.48 7.76 -16.53
C LEU A 268 -11.42 8.84 -15.43
N LEU A 269 -10.21 9.19 -14.99
CA LEU A 269 -9.97 10.06 -13.84
C LEU A 269 -9.93 11.55 -14.27
N THR A 270 -11.03 12.01 -14.83
CA THR A 270 -11.16 13.42 -15.23
C THR A 270 -11.29 14.36 -14.01
N SER A 271 -10.92 15.63 -14.18
CA SER A 271 -10.88 16.60 -13.06
C SER A 271 -12.20 16.73 -12.32
N ASP A 272 -13.33 16.66 -13.02
CA ASP A 272 -14.66 16.71 -12.41
C ASP A 272 -14.94 15.52 -11.48
N LEU A 273 -14.29 14.38 -11.73
CA LEU A 273 -14.44 13.19 -10.88
C LEU A 273 -13.45 13.12 -9.72
N VAL A 274 -12.22 13.65 -9.90
CA VAL A 274 -11.15 13.43 -8.91
C VAL A 274 -10.62 14.68 -8.24
N GLN A 275 -11.07 15.88 -8.62
CA GLN A 275 -10.63 17.11 -7.97
C GLN A 275 -10.93 17.09 -6.47
N GLY A 276 -9.90 17.28 -5.65
CA GLY A 276 -10.02 17.26 -4.19
C GLY A 276 -10.16 15.86 -3.58
N ARG A 277 -10.04 14.79 -4.37
CA ARG A 277 -10.13 13.39 -3.94
C ARG A 277 -8.79 12.70 -3.97
N PHE A 278 -8.57 11.81 -3.02
CA PHE A 278 -7.40 10.98 -3.00
C PHE A 278 -7.64 9.70 -3.80
N VAL A 279 -6.78 9.44 -4.80
CA VAL A 279 -6.88 8.24 -5.65
C VAL A 279 -5.58 7.47 -5.58
N PHE A 280 -5.67 6.19 -5.27
CA PHE A 280 -4.53 5.29 -5.36
C PHE A 280 -4.90 3.95 -5.98
N GLY A 281 -3.93 3.31 -6.60
CA GLY A 281 -4.12 2.07 -7.32
C GLY A 281 -3.39 0.90 -6.67
N GLU A 282 -3.86 -0.30 -6.97
CA GLU A 282 -3.15 -1.51 -6.64
C GLU A 282 -2.35 -2.01 -7.84
N ILE A 283 -1.04 -2.08 -7.67
CA ILE A 283 -0.12 -2.75 -8.59
C ILE A 283 0.86 -3.54 -7.75
N ILE A 284 0.76 -4.87 -7.82
CA ILE A 284 1.70 -5.76 -7.15
C ILE A 284 2.97 -5.82 -7.98
N ALA A 285 4.02 -5.18 -7.49
CA ALA A 285 5.32 -5.09 -8.11
C ALA A 285 6.43 -5.00 -7.05
N ASP A 286 7.61 -5.48 -7.38
CA ASP A 286 8.85 -5.26 -6.62
C ASP A 286 9.87 -4.51 -7.48
N ALA A 287 11.11 -4.36 -7.01
CA ALA A 287 12.15 -3.66 -7.74
C ALA A 287 12.47 -4.32 -9.10
N SER A 288 12.28 -5.64 -9.23
CA SER A 288 12.58 -6.38 -10.46
C SER A 288 11.51 -6.22 -11.54
N SER A 289 10.26 -6.06 -11.14
CA SER A 289 9.11 -5.89 -12.03
C SER A 289 8.65 -4.43 -12.19
N TYR A 290 9.27 -3.51 -11.45
CA TYR A 290 8.86 -2.10 -11.37
C TYR A 290 8.72 -1.42 -12.74
N ASP A 291 9.70 -1.61 -13.62
CA ASP A 291 9.70 -0.93 -14.93
C ASP A 291 8.60 -1.44 -15.85
N ARG A 292 8.30 -2.72 -15.79
CA ARG A 292 7.23 -3.32 -16.57
C ARG A 292 5.84 -2.98 -16.01
N ASP A 293 5.67 -3.14 -14.69
CA ASP A 293 4.36 -3.15 -14.05
C ASP A 293 3.96 -1.81 -13.44
N MET A 294 4.90 -1.04 -12.87
CA MET A 294 4.61 0.20 -12.13
C MET A 294 4.90 1.46 -12.95
N SER A 295 6.08 1.53 -13.61
CA SER A 295 6.53 2.75 -14.31
C SER A 295 5.53 3.28 -15.35
N PRO A 296 4.84 2.45 -16.15
CA PRO A 296 3.87 2.96 -17.12
C PRO A 296 2.74 3.79 -16.46
N TYR A 297 2.23 3.33 -15.32
CA TYR A 297 1.16 4.01 -14.59
C TYR A 297 1.66 5.24 -13.83
N MET A 298 2.88 5.16 -13.27
CA MET A 298 3.53 6.30 -12.64
C MET A 298 3.74 7.46 -13.61
N ASN A 299 4.07 7.16 -14.88
CA ASN A 299 4.31 8.15 -15.93
C ASN A 299 3.01 8.73 -16.51
N GLU A 300 1.97 7.91 -16.60
CA GLU A 300 0.71 8.28 -17.26
C GLU A 300 -0.30 8.95 -16.32
N THR A 301 -0.15 8.77 -15.00
CA THR A 301 -1.12 9.23 -14.01
C THR A 301 -0.45 9.95 -12.83
N SER A 302 -1.23 10.74 -12.10
CA SER A 302 -0.85 11.31 -10.81
C SER A 302 -1.32 10.50 -9.60
N MET A 303 -1.87 9.29 -9.82
CA MET A 303 -2.33 8.42 -8.72
C MET A 303 -1.19 8.04 -7.79
N ALA A 304 -1.49 7.88 -6.51
CA ALA A 304 -0.66 7.11 -5.60
C ALA A 304 -0.86 5.61 -5.82
N PHE A 305 -0.05 4.79 -5.17
CA PHE A 305 -0.17 3.33 -5.25
C PHE A 305 0.14 2.69 -3.90
N TYR A 306 -0.39 1.50 -3.66
CA TYR A 306 0.16 0.65 -2.62
C TYR A 306 1.67 0.46 -2.86
N ASP A 307 2.48 0.77 -1.85
CA ASP A 307 3.94 0.68 -1.96
C ASP A 307 4.42 -0.76 -1.77
N PHE A 308 4.06 -1.63 -2.72
CA PHE A 308 4.55 -3.01 -2.76
C PHE A 308 6.08 -3.10 -2.88
N PRO A 309 6.77 -2.21 -3.61
CA PRO A 309 8.24 -2.14 -3.57
C PRO A 309 8.80 -1.94 -2.17
N LEU A 310 8.26 -0.99 -1.39
CA LEU A 310 8.66 -0.81 0.00
C LEU A 310 8.29 -2.00 0.86
N ARG A 311 7.10 -2.58 0.64
CA ARG A 311 6.66 -3.78 1.37
C ARG A 311 7.61 -4.96 1.17
N ALA A 312 8.08 -5.18 -0.06
CA ALA A 312 9.11 -6.19 -0.36
C ALA A 312 10.45 -5.85 0.33
N THR A 313 10.83 -4.58 0.35
CA THR A 313 12.04 -4.11 1.06
C THR A 313 11.92 -4.31 2.58
N ILE A 314 10.75 -4.05 3.17
CA ILE A 314 10.46 -4.33 4.58
C ILE A 314 10.63 -5.84 4.87
N GLN A 315 10.04 -6.70 4.04
CA GLN A 315 10.17 -8.15 4.21
C GLN A 315 11.64 -8.60 4.17
N GLN A 316 12.41 -8.09 3.22
CA GLN A 316 13.84 -8.39 3.12
C GLN A 316 14.61 -7.87 4.33
N ALA A 317 14.33 -6.64 4.78
CA ALA A 317 15.03 -6.02 5.90
C ALA A 317 14.84 -6.78 7.22
N PHE A 318 13.64 -7.31 7.47
CA PHE A 318 13.34 -8.11 8.66
C PHE A 318 13.68 -9.59 8.50
N GLY A 319 13.85 -10.08 7.27
CA GLY A 319 14.23 -11.47 6.99
C GLY A 319 15.63 -11.85 7.49
N PHE A 320 15.92 -13.15 7.44
CA PHE A 320 17.24 -13.68 7.80
C PHE A 320 18.33 -13.07 6.92
N GLY A 321 19.39 -12.55 7.55
CA GLY A 321 20.49 -11.85 6.85
C GLY A 321 20.12 -10.47 6.29
N GLY A 322 18.90 -9.99 6.49
CA GLY A 322 18.47 -8.67 6.06
C GLY A 322 19.04 -7.54 6.92
N SER A 323 18.98 -6.31 6.39
CA SER A 323 19.50 -5.10 7.05
C SER A 323 18.40 -4.05 7.24
N LEU A 324 18.18 -3.59 8.48
CA LEU A 324 17.29 -2.45 8.75
C LEU A 324 17.82 -1.15 8.11
N GLY A 325 19.14 -1.07 7.90
CA GLY A 325 19.75 0.07 7.21
C GLY A 325 19.23 0.28 5.79
N SER A 326 18.72 -0.77 5.13
CA SER A 326 18.14 -0.69 3.79
C SER A 326 16.83 0.10 3.73
N LEU A 327 16.10 0.18 4.83
CA LEU A 327 14.78 0.85 4.90
C LEU A 327 14.87 2.37 4.75
N LEU A 328 15.98 2.98 5.11
CA LEU A 328 16.26 4.41 4.95
C LEU A 328 17.54 4.66 4.14
N ASP A 329 17.83 3.78 3.19
CA ASP A 329 18.88 4.01 2.21
C ASP A 329 18.47 5.19 1.31
N PRO A 330 19.32 6.21 1.08
CA PRO A 330 19.06 7.29 0.13
C PRO A 330 18.78 6.80 -1.31
N GLN A 331 19.24 5.59 -1.64
CA GLN A 331 19.00 4.96 -2.93
C GLN A 331 17.73 4.09 -2.99
N ILE A 332 16.92 4.04 -1.93
CA ILE A 332 15.74 3.17 -1.89
C ILE A 332 14.73 3.50 -3.00
N VAL A 333 14.44 4.77 -3.24
CA VAL A 333 13.55 5.22 -4.32
C VAL A 333 14.25 5.13 -5.69
N PRO A 334 15.47 5.64 -5.90
CA PRO A 334 16.20 5.45 -7.16
C PRO A 334 16.38 3.98 -7.56
N SER A 335 16.54 3.08 -6.58
CA SER A 335 16.65 1.63 -6.81
C SER A 335 15.30 0.91 -6.97
N LYS A 336 14.18 1.65 -7.03
CA LYS A 336 12.83 1.10 -7.19
C LYS A 336 12.40 0.14 -6.06
N LYS A 337 12.97 0.31 -4.88
CA LYS A 337 12.67 -0.45 -3.67
C LYS A 337 11.63 0.22 -2.77
N ALA A 338 11.20 1.41 -3.13
CA ALA A 338 10.08 2.15 -2.57
C ALA A 338 9.56 3.14 -3.62
N LEU A 339 8.32 3.59 -3.47
CA LEU A 339 7.75 4.67 -4.27
C LEU A 339 8.21 6.04 -3.76
N PRO A 340 8.17 7.10 -4.61
CA PRO A 340 8.27 8.48 -4.16
C PRO A 340 7.21 8.79 -3.09
N SER A 341 7.56 9.66 -2.15
CA SER A 341 6.74 9.97 -0.97
C SER A 341 5.30 10.38 -1.29
N ASP A 342 5.12 11.19 -2.31
CA ASP A 342 3.83 11.71 -2.78
C ASP A 342 2.99 10.67 -3.53
N ARG A 343 3.55 9.51 -3.83
CA ARG A 343 2.92 8.41 -4.57
C ARG A 343 2.74 7.13 -3.75
N SER A 344 3.15 7.13 -2.48
CA SER A 344 3.26 5.95 -1.62
C SER A 344 2.10 5.85 -0.62
N VAL A 345 1.34 4.75 -0.68
CA VAL A 345 0.52 4.25 0.43
C VAL A 345 1.29 3.09 1.04
N ALA A 346 1.99 3.38 2.14
CA ALA A 346 2.95 2.46 2.76
C ALA A 346 2.27 1.53 3.76
N PHE A 347 2.48 0.22 3.64
CA PHE A 347 1.81 -0.78 4.45
C PHE A 347 2.75 -1.91 4.90
N VAL A 348 2.40 -2.55 6.02
CA VAL A 348 3.03 -3.79 6.49
C VAL A 348 2.21 -4.99 6.04
N ILE A 349 0.90 -4.90 6.15
CA ILE A 349 -0.06 -5.94 5.80
C ILE A 349 -1.27 -5.27 5.15
N ASN A 350 -1.88 -5.91 4.15
CA ASN A 350 -3.17 -5.59 3.56
C ASN A 350 -4.07 -6.83 3.55
N HIS A 351 -5.27 -6.72 3.03
CA HIS A 351 -6.23 -7.82 3.03
C HIS A 351 -5.80 -9.03 2.19
N ASP A 352 -4.98 -8.86 1.14
CA ASP A 352 -4.54 -9.97 0.29
C ASP A 352 -3.55 -10.89 0.99
N ILE A 353 -2.63 -10.33 1.76
CA ILE A 353 -1.53 -11.09 2.36
C ILE A 353 -2.04 -12.23 3.26
N PRO A 354 -2.95 -12.02 4.21
CA PRO A 354 -3.46 -13.12 5.04
C PRO A 354 -4.49 -14.00 4.33
N ASN A 355 -5.28 -13.43 3.42
CA ASN A 355 -6.39 -14.14 2.80
C ASN A 355 -5.98 -14.96 1.58
N ASN A 356 -4.91 -14.57 0.87
CA ASN A 356 -4.43 -15.26 -0.31
C ASN A 356 -3.27 -16.20 0.03
N ALA A 357 -3.42 -17.49 -0.23
CA ALA A 357 -2.42 -18.51 0.11
C ALA A 357 -1.04 -18.21 -0.53
N GLY A 358 -1.02 -17.63 -1.74
CA GLY A 358 0.20 -17.26 -2.43
C GLY A 358 1.01 -16.15 -1.75
N PHE A 359 0.34 -15.30 -0.95
CA PHE A 359 1.01 -14.19 -0.26
C PHE A 359 1.37 -14.47 1.19
N ARG A 360 0.99 -15.62 1.74
CA ARG A 360 1.24 -15.94 3.16
C ARG A 360 2.72 -15.95 3.55
N SER A 361 3.60 -16.24 2.61
CA SER A 361 5.05 -16.11 2.82
C SER A 361 5.50 -14.68 3.07
N MET A 362 4.66 -13.69 2.78
CA MET A 362 4.92 -12.28 3.08
C MET A 362 4.56 -11.90 4.52
N ILE A 363 3.85 -12.74 5.28
CA ILE A 363 3.48 -12.47 6.67
C ILE A 363 4.75 -12.44 7.51
N LEU A 364 4.95 -11.33 8.23
CA LEU A 364 6.06 -11.18 9.17
C LEU A 364 5.76 -11.90 10.50
N ASP A 365 6.80 -12.27 11.22
CA ASP A 365 6.67 -12.64 12.64
C ASP A 365 5.95 -11.50 13.40
N PRO A 366 5.11 -11.79 14.41
CA PRO A 366 4.34 -10.74 15.12
C PRO A 366 5.19 -9.59 15.68
N VAL A 367 6.40 -9.90 16.17
CA VAL A 367 7.30 -8.87 16.69
C VAL A 367 7.88 -8.03 15.55
N ASP A 368 8.26 -8.65 14.44
CA ASP A 368 8.78 -7.93 13.27
C ASP A 368 7.69 -7.07 12.61
N GLU A 369 6.43 -7.52 12.64
CA GLU A 369 5.30 -6.73 12.18
C GLU A 369 5.11 -5.47 13.04
N GLU A 370 5.18 -5.60 14.39
CA GLU A 370 5.15 -4.45 15.31
C GLU A 370 6.28 -3.46 15.04
N LEU A 371 7.52 -3.96 14.84
CA LEU A 371 8.68 -3.12 14.51
C LEU A 371 8.54 -2.44 13.14
N ALA A 372 7.98 -3.13 12.16
CA ALA A 372 7.70 -2.57 10.85
C ALA A 372 6.64 -1.45 10.92
N TYR A 373 5.62 -1.59 11.78
CA TYR A 373 4.68 -0.49 12.05
C TYR A 373 5.35 0.69 12.76
N ALA A 374 6.28 0.45 13.70
CA ALA A 374 7.05 1.53 14.31
C ALA A 374 7.90 2.30 13.26
N PHE A 375 8.46 1.59 12.27
CA PHE A 375 9.11 2.20 11.12
C PHE A 375 8.14 3.04 10.28
N LEU A 376 7.01 2.46 9.88
CA LEU A 376 6.01 3.15 9.05
C LEU A 376 5.43 4.41 9.70
N MET A 377 5.07 4.31 10.98
CA MET A 377 4.52 5.44 11.73
C MET A 377 5.59 6.47 12.11
N GLY A 378 6.85 6.07 12.12
CA GLY A 378 7.97 6.95 12.43
C GLY A 378 8.49 7.76 11.24
N ARG A 379 8.44 7.21 10.01
CA ARG A 379 9.01 7.84 8.81
C ARG A 379 8.22 9.08 8.37
N SER A 380 8.86 9.93 7.56
CA SER A 380 8.22 11.16 7.03
C SER A 380 7.48 10.96 5.70
N GLU A 381 7.65 9.83 5.07
CA GLU A 381 7.31 9.60 3.67
C GLU A 381 6.13 8.67 3.52
N GLY A 382 5.25 8.99 2.56
CA GLY A 382 4.08 8.20 2.23
C GLY A 382 2.95 8.30 3.26
N ILE A 383 1.82 7.68 2.95
CA ILE A 383 0.65 7.57 3.83
C ILE A 383 0.75 6.22 4.56
N PRO A 384 0.87 6.20 5.89
CA PRO A 384 0.84 4.95 6.63
C PRO A 384 -0.53 4.28 6.57
N PHE A 385 -0.52 2.98 6.32
CA PHE A 385 -1.72 2.17 6.16
C PHE A 385 -1.77 1.06 7.19
N VAL A 386 -2.95 0.85 7.79
CA VAL A 386 -3.24 -0.17 8.78
C VAL A 386 -4.32 -1.09 8.25
N PHE A 387 -4.10 -2.40 8.31
CA PHE A 387 -5.13 -3.40 8.01
C PHE A 387 -5.85 -3.83 9.29
N SER A 388 -7.17 -3.97 9.20
CA SER A 388 -8.00 -4.52 10.28
C SER A 388 -9.23 -5.21 9.73
N ASP A 389 -9.54 -6.38 10.24
CA ASP A 389 -10.72 -7.17 9.86
C ASP A 389 -11.60 -7.54 11.06
N LEU A 390 -12.50 -8.49 10.87
CA LEU A 390 -13.43 -9.01 11.87
C LEU A 390 -13.03 -10.38 12.44
N GLY A 391 -11.75 -10.77 12.28
CA GLY A 391 -11.28 -12.10 12.67
C GLY A 391 -11.59 -13.18 11.63
N LYS A 392 -11.72 -12.77 10.36
CA LYS A 392 -12.00 -13.70 9.24
C LYS A 392 -10.83 -13.77 8.25
N ALA A 393 -9.73 -13.07 8.53
CA ALA A 393 -8.52 -13.17 7.72
C ALA A 393 -7.89 -14.55 7.87
N GLY A 394 -7.34 -15.07 6.78
CA GLY A 394 -6.71 -16.39 6.77
C GLY A 394 -7.66 -17.55 6.59
N GLY A 395 -8.86 -17.34 6.06
CA GLY A 395 -9.76 -18.41 5.65
C GLY A 395 -9.02 -19.48 4.86
N GLY A 396 -8.97 -20.72 5.38
CA GLY A 396 -8.21 -21.83 4.81
C GLY A 396 -6.95 -22.22 5.59
N GLY A 397 -6.89 -21.97 6.89
CA GLY A 397 -5.93 -22.67 7.77
C GLY A 397 -4.88 -21.81 8.49
N ILE A 398 -4.91 -20.49 8.41
CA ILE A 398 -4.19 -19.66 9.37
C ILE A 398 -5.16 -19.28 10.49
N SER A 399 -4.92 -19.83 11.68
CA SER A 399 -5.59 -19.43 12.91
C SER A 399 -4.87 -18.26 13.57
N ASP A 400 -4.78 -17.12 12.88
CA ASP A 400 -4.11 -15.94 13.41
C ASP A 400 -5.09 -14.77 13.36
N ASP A 401 -5.71 -14.48 14.49
CA ASP A 401 -6.67 -13.40 14.65
C ASP A 401 -6.03 -12.04 15.01
N ARG A 402 -4.70 -11.91 14.88
CA ARG A 402 -3.98 -10.67 15.28
C ARG A 402 -4.45 -9.42 14.55
N TRP A 403 -5.06 -9.59 13.37
CA TRP A 403 -5.62 -8.46 12.61
C TRP A 403 -7.08 -8.15 12.94
N ALA A 404 -7.72 -9.03 13.74
CA ALA A 404 -9.06 -8.79 14.22
C ALA A 404 -9.10 -7.57 15.13
N TYR A 405 -9.80 -6.52 14.70
CA TYR A 405 -9.85 -5.24 15.41
C TYR A 405 -8.45 -4.64 15.69
N ALA A 406 -7.45 -4.92 14.86
CA ALA A 406 -6.05 -4.49 15.08
C ALA A 406 -5.93 -2.97 15.27
N HIS A 407 -6.76 -2.18 14.60
CA HIS A 407 -6.80 -0.72 14.75
C HIS A 407 -7.04 -0.25 16.19
N ARG A 408 -7.52 -1.10 17.09
CA ARG A 408 -7.75 -0.80 18.51
C ARG A 408 -6.54 -1.07 19.40
N ALA A 409 -5.50 -1.73 18.88
CA ALA A 409 -4.32 -2.08 19.66
C ALA A 409 -3.65 -0.84 20.29
N ALA A 410 -3.34 -0.93 21.58
CA ALA A 410 -2.78 0.19 22.33
C ALA A 410 -1.43 0.67 21.76
N GLY A 411 -0.54 -0.26 21.37
CA GLY A 411 0.75 0.05 20.74
C GLY A 411 0.57 0.80 19.43
N LEU A 412 -0.35 0.36 18.59
CA LEU A 412 -0.63 1.01 17.31
C LEU A 412 -1.19 2.43 17.50
N LYS A 413 -2.13 2.63 18.45
CA LYS A 413 -2.63 3.97 18.78
C LYS A 413 -1.52 4.90 19.29
N ALA A 414 -0.58 4.39 20.08
CA ALA A 414 0.57 5.16 20.52
C ALA A 414 1.49 5.57 19.35
N MET A 415 1.74 4.66 18.40
CA MET A 415 2.50 4.94 17.18
C MET A 415 1.80 5.98 16.30
N ILE A 416 0.47 5.92 16.15
CA ILE A 416 -0.33 6.91 15.41
C ILE A 416 -0.27 8.28 16.10
N SER A 417 -0.35 8.32 17.42
CA SER A 417 -0.19 9.55 18.19
C SER A 417 1.18 10.19 17.94
N PHE A 418 2.24 9.37 17.92
CA PHE A 418 3.59 9.83 17.55
C PHE A 418 3.59 10.40 16.13
N HIS A 419 3.11 9.62 15.15
CA HIS A 419 3.06 10.02 13.74
C HIS A 419 2.40 11.40 13.57
N ASN A 420 1.20 11.57 14.14
CA ASN A 420 0.45 12.81 14.06
C ASN A 420 1.18 14.00 14.72
N ALA A 421 1.92 13.74 15.83
CA ALA A 421 2.68 14.76 16.52
C ALA A 421 3.92 15.25 15.78
N VAL A 422 4.50 14.41 14.90
CA VAL A 422 5.72 14.72 14.12
C VAL A 422 5.43 14.93 12.63
N ARG A 423 4.16 14.94 12.24
CA ARG A 423 3.73 15.14 10.85
C ARG A 423 4.30 16.44 10.28
N GLY A 424 4.80 16.38 9.05
CA GLY A 424 5.42 17.51 8.36
C GLY A 424 6.82 17.90 8.84
N LEU A 425 7.37 17.22 9.85
CA LEU A 425 8.76 17.45 10.28
C LEU A 425 9.72 16.63 9.45
N ASP A 426 10.91 17.19 9.19
CA ASP A 426 12.00 16.51 8.48
C ASP A 426 12.46 15.25 9.20
N MET A 427 12.96 14.30 8.41
CA MET A 427 13.55 13.06 8.92
C MET A 427 15.07 13.10 8.75
N LYS A 428 15.81 12.77 9.82
CA LYS A 428 17.27 12.63 9.79
C LYS A 428 17.67 11.28 10.36
N VAL A 429 18.33 10.47 9.55
CA VAL A 429 18.93 9.21 10.03
C VAL A 429 20.10 9.51 10.93
N VAL A 430 20.12 8.94 12.12
CA VAL A 430 21.16 9.12 13.14
C VAL A 430 22.07 7.89 13.23
N HIS A 431 21.47 6.70 13.11
CA HIS A 431 22.18 5.44 13.09
C HIS A 431 21.45 4.42 12.24
N ARG A 432 22.18 3.64 11.47
CA ARG A 432 21.66 2.49 10.73
C ARG A 432 22.72 1.40 10.57
N ASP A 433 22.34 0.19 10.87
CA ASP A 433 23.09 -1.03 10.61
C ASP A 433 22.14 -2.19 10.28
N ASP A 434 22.61 -3.41 10.27
CA ASP A 434 21.77 -4.58 9.96
C ASP A 434 20.69 -4.81 11.01
N CYS A 435 21.00 -4.50 12.27
CA CYS A 435 20.15 -4.78 13.42
C CYS A 435 19.31 -3.58 13.87
N ARG A 436 19.78 -2.36 13.60
CA ARG A 436 19.27 -1.15 14.25
C ARG A 436 19.06 -0.03 13.26
N LEU A 437 18.00 0.72 13.53
CA LEU A 437 17.67 1.92 12.78
C LEU A 437 17.22 3.00 13.74
N ILE A 438 17.92 4.16 13.74
CA ILE A 438 17.57 5.29 14.60
C ILE A 438 17.48 6.54 13.73
N PHE A 439 16.37 7.26 13.84
CA PHE A 439 16.16 8.51 13.11
C PHE A 439 15.33 9.51 13.90
N GLN A 440 15.62 10.78 13.66
CA GLN A 440 14.92 11.92 14.25
C GLN A 440 13.81 12.42 13.31
N ARG A 441 12.78 13.01 13.90
CA ARG A 441 11.74 13.79 13.25
C ARG A 441 11.79 15.23 13.75
N GLY A 442 12.48 16.09 12.99
CA GLY A 442 12.85 17.42 13.44
C GLY A 442 13.56 17.38 14.80
N ASN A 443 13.22 18.32 15.66
CA ASN A 443 13.68 18.38 17.05
C ASN A 443 12.62 17.86 18.05
N ARG A 444 11.59 17.15 17.59
CA ARG A 444 10.43 16.76 18.39
C ARG A 444 10.28 15.27 18.57
N GLY A 445 10.68 14.47 17.59
CA GLY A 445 10.50 13.02 17.59
C GLY A 445 11.80 12.26 17.39
N LEU A 446 11.90 11.07 18.00
CA LEU A 446 12.97 10.12 17.79
C LEU A 446 12.39 8.72 17.73
N VAL A 447 12.81 7.95 16.75
CA VAL A 447 12.47 6.53 16.60
C VAL A 447 13.73 5.71 16.65
N GLY A 448 13.76 4.69 17.50
CA GLY A 448 14.79 3.68 17.56
C GLY A 448 14.19 2.30 17.41
N ILE A 449 14.68 1.50 16.46
CA ILE A 449 14.21 0.15 16.18
C ILE A 449 15.39 -0.81 16.30
N ASN A 450 15.18 -1.93 17.00
CA ASN A 450 16.15 -2.98 17.17
C ASN A 450 15.52 -4.35 16.89
N LYS A 451 15.90 -4.99 15.78
CA LYS A 451 15.39 -6.33 15.42
C LYS A 451 16.23 -7.48 16.01
N CYS A 452 17.39 -7.19 16.58
CA CYS A 452 18.31 -8.21 17.09
C CYS A 452 18.09 -8.57 18.56
N GLY A 453 18.65 -9.69 18.98
CA GLY A 453 18.45 -10.30 20.30
C GLY A 453 19.15 -9.59 21.46
N GLU A 454 19.95 -8.56 21.20
CA GLU A 454 20.67 -7.81 22.24
C GLU A 454 20.16 -6.38 22.33
N ALA A 455 20.06 -5.85 23.55
CA ALA A 455 19.71 -4.46 23.75
C ALA A 455 20.82 -3.52 23.29
N PHE A 456 20.45 -2.32 22.83
CA PHE A 456 21.37 -1.32 22.31
C PHE A 456 21.17 0.01 23.04
N SER A 457 22.27 0.54 23.61
CA SER A 457 22.28 1.87 24.22
C SER A 457 22.82 2.89 23.24
N PHE A 458 22.17 4.05 23.19
CA PHE A 458 22.52 5.11 22.26
C PHE A 458 22.38 6.48 22.93
N SER A 459 23.23 7.43 22.52
CA SER A 459 23.21 8.80 23.01
C SER A 459 23.11 9.78 21.84
N ILE A 460 22.24 10.75 21.93
CA ILE A 460 22.05 11.79 20.90
C ILE A 460 22.21 13.16 21.53
N ASN A 461 23.18 13.93 21.03
CA ASN A 461 23.38 15.32 21.38
C ASN A 461 22.51 16.24 20.53
N GLY A 462 21.97 17.30 21.13
CA GLY A 462 21.21 18.32 20.41
C GLY A 462 19.82 17.87 19.97
N PHE A 463 19.26 16.83 20.59
CA PHE A 463 17.90 16.34 20.28
C PHE A 463 16.82 17.29 20.80
N GLY A 464 17.07 18.05 21.85
CA GLY A 464 16.14 19.01 22.43
C GLY A 464 16.89 20.08 23.21
N ARG A 465 16.16 20.82 24.05
CA ARG A 465 16.76 21.80 24.96
C ARG A 465 17.12 21.14 26.29
N LYS A 466 18.04 21.77 27.01
CA LYS A 466 18.40 21.36 28.39
C LYS A 466 17.11 21.30 29.24
N ASP A 467 17.04 20.26 30.07
CA ASP A 467 15.96 20.02 31.04
C ASP A 467 14.55 19.74 30.46
N GLN A 468 14.41 19.56 29.14
CA GLN A 468 13.17 19.05 28.55
C GLN A 468 13.00 17.55 28.89
N THR A 469 11.76 17.10 28.81
CA THR A 469 11.40 15.70 29.00
C THR A 469 10.96 15.10 27.67
N ALA A 470 11.43 13.89 27.36
CA ALA A 470 10.91 13.06 26.29
C ALA A 470 10.03 11.95 26.89
N LEU A 471 8.91 11.68 26.24
CA LEU A 471 8.01 10.56 26.56
C LEU A 471 8.22 9.45 25.53
N ASP A 472 8.55 8.25 25.94
CA ASP A 472 8.40 7.08 25.10
C ASP A 472 6.91 6.73 25.02
N VAL A 473 6.31 6.97 23.86
CA VAL A 473 4.86 6.77 23.66
C VAL A 473 4.44 5.31 23.75
N LEU A 474 5.38 4.36 23.51
CA LEU A 474 5.08 2.92 23.55
C LEU A 474 5.01 2.39 24.99
N THR A 475 5.90 2.87 25.87
CA THR A 475 6.01 2.39 27.25
C THR A 475 5.47 3.38 28.29
N GLN A 476 5.16 4.61 27.88
CA GLN A 476 4.80 5.74 28.76
C GLN A 476 5.91 6.15 29.72
N THR A 477 7.15 5.76 29.43
CA THR A 477 8.34 6.11 30.23
C THR A 477 8.80 7.53 29.88
N ARG A 478 9.08 8.34 30.90
CA ARG A 478 9.65 9.68 30.76
C ARG A 478 11.16 9.66 30.94
N MET A 479 11.85 10.42 30.12
CA MET A 479 13.31 10.60 30.14
C MET A 479 13.63 12.10 30.15
N THR A 480 14.56 12.52 30.99
CA THR A 480 15.01 13.92 31.06
C THR A 480 16.24 14.11 30.18
N LEU A 481 16.26 15.18 29.38
CA LEU A 481 17.41 15.54 28.56
C LEU A 481 18.47 16.27 29.43
N THR A 482 19.69 15.75 29.44
CA THR A 482 20.81 16.38 30.16
C THR A 482 21.62 17.23 29.19
N GLY A 483 21.58 18.56 29.35
CA GLY A 483 22.33 19.46 28.48
C GLY A 483 21.87 19.42 26.99
N GLY A 484 20.65 18.94 26.70
CA GLY A 484 20.16 18.73 25.34
C GLY A 484 20.53 17.37 24.75
N THR A 485 21.17 16.51 25.56
CA THR A 485 21.48 15.12 25.21
C THR A 485 20.43 14.19 25.77
N ILE A 486 20.06 13.18 25.01
CA ILE A 486 19.22 12.08 25.49
C ILE A 486 19.99 10.76 25.39
N ASP A 487 20.06 10.06 26.51
CA ASP A 487 20.57 8.70 26.62
C ASP A 487 19.40 7.75 26.72
N PHE A 488 19.35 6.76 25.84
CA PHE A 488 18.25 5.78 25.83
C PHE A 488 18.74 4.39 25.46
N ARG A 489 17.97 3.40 25.86
CA ARG A 489 18.24 2.00 25.55
C ARG A 489 17.07 1.44 24.74
N ILE A 490 17.38 0.82 23.61
CA ILE A 490 16.42 0.07 22.81
C ILE A 490 16.56 -1.41 23.23
N PRO A 491 15.54 -2.00 23.85
CA PRO A 491 15.60 -3.41 24.24
C PRO A 491 15.74 -4.33 23.02
N ALA A 492 16.12 -5.56 23.24
CA ALA A 492 16.15 -6.60 22.22
C ALA A 492 14.76 -6.78 21.60
N ARG A 493 14.68 -6.83 20.28
CA ARG A 493 13.42 -7.06 19.55
C ARG A 493 12.32 -6.05 19.92
N LYS A 494 12.67 -4.76 20.12
CA LYS A 494 11.74 -3.69 20.48
C LYS A 494 12.02 -2.41 19.71
N ALA A 495 11.02 -1.53 19.71
CA ALA A 495 11.17 -0.14 19.30
C ALA A 495 11.01 0.80 20.49
N VAL A 496 11.53 2.01 20.33
CA VAL A 496 11.36 3.17 21.22
C VAL A 496 10.92 4.34 20.35
N MET A 497 9.87 5.04 20.76
CA MET A 497 9.35 6.20 20.04
C MET A 497 9.20 7.37 21.01
N LEU A 498 10.23 8.24 21.02
CA LEU A 498 10.33 9.34 21.97
C LEU A 498 9.76 10.63 21.40
N LEU A 499 8.90 11.27 22.17
CA LEU A 499 8.31 12.55 21.83
C LEU A 499 8.70 13.60 22.86
N ILE A 500 9.36 14.68 22.42
CA ILE A 500 9.66 15.82 23.31
C ILE A 500 8.34 16.42 23.79
N GLN A 501 8.23 16.54 25.11
CA GLN A 501 7.09 17.20 25.74
C GLN A 501 7.27 18.72 25.67
N PRO A 502 6.18 19.48 25.52
CA PRO A 502 6.22 20.95 25.48
C PRO A 502 6.91 21.59 26.67
#